data_d93f4ad13573db31d3f589a199a444f0
#
_entry.id   d93f4ad13573db31d3f589a199a444f0
#
_cell.length_a   1.000
_cell.length_b   1.000
_cell.length_c   1.000
_cell.angle_alpha   90.00
_cell.angle_beta   90.00
_cell.angle_gamma   90.00
#
_symmetry.space_group_name_H-M   'P 1'
#
loop_
_entity.id
_entity.type
_entity.pdbx_description
1 polymer ?
#
loop_
_entity_poly.entity_id
_entity_poly.type
_entity_poly.pdbx_seq_one_letter_code
_entity_poly.pdbx_strand_id
1 'polypeptide(L)'
;MIAVDARAQATPGPISPVVVPSAAPIPAGAPLELTLDEAVALALRYNRGIRSAYLQRVVQRFDLRVAERAFIPQGGIGIEVVQRRQDSETDGDIVISPSASWRTPLGGTVNFVWARADPLTGEGAEYETAGVSLSQPLLRGAGLAVNMAPVRIARLQEEINRLQLEATVAGTVSAVITSYRALIQAQEQVRLAEEALARTRILLETNQALIAAGRMAASDIVQTESGVANQEVAVLQARQQVVSAQLGLLQLLALASRTNVVAVDPVAAARVEVNLDSAMATAFSSRIDLLAQRTSLEQMRQSLIVARNQRLWDVSLEASATRDDGPRFLDRFNETDTRVGLRLNIPIGDLSRRQSWLAADTNMQTAELAFEEMKQSVESQVLDAVQSVEASWLQVEAARRARALSEQALEIGQERLRFGRASNFEVLSLQADLRAADAQQLSANIAYLNALTALDQQIGSTLETWRISLND
;
A
#
# COMPACT_ATOMS: atom_id res chain seq x y z
N MET A 1 -17.22 37.14 40.20
CA MET A 1 -16.73 37.80 39.00
C MET A 1 -15.32 37.28 38.73
N ILE A 2 -15.21 36.10 38.11
CA ILE A 2 -13.96 35.47 37.73
C ILE A 2 -13.95 35.47 36.23
N ALA A 3 -13.11 36.31 35.64
CA ALA A 3 -12.90 36.35 34.18
C ALA A 3 -12.19 35.06 33.76
N VAL A 4 -12.89 34.15 33.14
CA VAL A 4 -12.31 33.02 32.45
C VAL A 4 -11.81 33.56 31.12
N ASP A 5 -10.51 33.69 31.03
CA ASP A 5 -9.79 34.02 29.80
C ASP A 5 -10.02 32.86 28.79
N ALA A 6 -11.03 32.99 27.96
CA ALA A 6 -11.29 32.09 26.86
C ALA A 6 -10.22 32.30 25.78
N ARG A 7 -9.01 31.77 26.04
CA ARG A 7 -8.04 31.59 24.96
C ARG A 7 -8.66 30.65 23.95
N ALA A 8 -9.16 31.26 22.88
CA ALA A 8 -9.56 30.56 21.68
C ALA A 8 -8.54 29.48 21.37
N GLN A 9 -8.96 28.22 21.44
CA GLN A 9 -8.18 27.11 20.93
C GLN A 9 -7.88 27.43 19.47
N ALA A 10 -6.62 27.62 19.17
CA ALA A 10 -6.17 27.82 17.80
C ALA A 10 -6.79 26.69 16.96
N THR A 11 -7.72 27.04 16.11
CA THR A 11 -8.12 26.20 14.99
C THR A 11 -6.83 25.70 14.37
N PRO A 12 -6.65 24.36 14.18
CA PRO A 12 -5.50 23.89 13.43
C PRO A 12 -5.49 24.66 12.12
N GLY A 13 -4.42 25.41 11.89
CA GLY A 13 -4.27 26.19 10.68
C GLY A 13 -4.57 25.29 9.47
N PRO A 14 -5.13 25.82 8.38
CA PRO A 14 -5.38 25.05 7.19
C PRO A 14 -4.11 24.26 6.89
N ILE A 15 -4.22 22.94 6.81
CA ILE A 15 -3.14 22.06 6.37
C ILE A 15 -2.68 22.70 5.05
N SER A 16 -1.50 23.33 5.07
CA SER A 16 -0.96 23.92 3.85
C SER A 16 -0.97 22.80 2.83
N PRO A 17 -1.67 22.94 1.70
CA PRO A 17 -1.61 21.93 0.67
C PRO A 17 -0.14 21.74 0.39
N VAL A 18 0.33 20.51 0.50
CA VAL A 18 1.68 20.15 0.03
C VAL A 18 1.71 20.67 -1.40
N VAL A 19 2.38 21.79 -1.61
CA VAL A 19 2.57 22.38 -2.93
C VAL A 19 3.45 21.36 -3.66
N VAL A 20 2.78 20.46 -4.35
CA VAL A 20 3.46 19.54 -5.25
C VAL A 20 3.95 20.42 -6.38
N PRO A 21 5.27 20.57 -6.56
CA PRO A 21 5.75 21.30 -7.71
C PRO A 21 5.14 20.64 -8.94
N SER A 22 4.39 21.43 -9.71
CA SER A 22 3.90 21.01 -11.02
C SER A 22 5.13 20.53 -11.79
N ALA A 23 5.08 19.32 -12.32
CA ALA A 23 6.15 18.84 -13.18
C ALA A 23 6.42 19.92 -14.22
N ALA A 24 7.67 20.40 -14.31
CA ALA A 24 8.04 21.31 -15.38
C ALA A 24 7.64 20.62 -16.70
N PRO A 25 6.98 21.29 -17.63
CA PRO A 25 6.61 20.68 -18.89
C PRO A 25 7.89 20.23 -19.57
N ILE A 26 8.08 18.92 -19.70
CA ILE A 26 9.16 18.34 -20.49
C ILE A 26 8.88 18.76 -21.93
N PRO A 27 9.83 19.46 -22.62
CA PRO A 27 9.58 19.95 -23.96
C PRO A 27 9.22 18.77 -24.87
N ALA A 28 8.10 18.89 -25.54
CA ALA A 28 7.62 17.92 -26.51
C ALA A 28 8.62 17.90 -27.69
N GLY A 29 9.46 16.85 -27.79
CA GLY A 29 10.29 16.70 -28.96
C GLY A 29 11.63 15.98 -28.76
N ALA A 30 12.29 16.06 -27.62
CA ALA A 30 13.51 15.30 -27.34
C ALA A 30 13.19 14.03 -26.54
N PRO A 31 13.84 12.89 -26.84
CA PRO A 31 13.72 11.70 -26.01
C PRO A 31 14.27 12.00 -24.61
N LEU A 32 13.50 11.65 -23.58
CA LEU A 32 13.94 11.70 -22.19
C LEU A 32 14.76 10.42 -21.92
N GLU A 33 16.08 10.57 -21.88
CA GLU A 33 16.97 9.51 -21.45
C GLU A 33 16.82 9.32 -19.94
N LEU A 34 16.53 8.12 -19.51
CA LEU A 34 16.35 7.77 -18.09
C LEU A 34 17.24 6.59 -17.73
N THR A 35 17.91 6.72 -16.58
CA THR A 35 18.51 5.60 -15.84
C THR A 35 17.49 4.97 -14.92
N LEU A 36 17.75 3.77 -14.41
CA LEU A 36 16.89 3.08 -13.46
C LEU A 36 16.74 3.88 -12.17
N ASP A 37 17.83 4.46 -11.66
CA ASP A 37 17.82 5.29 -10.45
C ASP A 37 16.91 6.53 -10.61
N GLU A 38 17.00 7.19 -11.76
CA GLU A 38 16.14 8.33 -12.07
C GLU A 38 14.66 7.94 -12.21
N ALA A 39 14.39 6.79 -12.83
CA ALA A 39 13.04 6.26 -12.95
C ALA A 39 12.43 5.96 -11.57
N VAL A 40 13.18 5.34 -10.65
CA VAL A 40 12.76 5.10 -9.27
C VAL A 40 12.54 6.43 -8.54
N ALA A 41 13.46 7.39 -8.67
CA ALA A 41 13.31 8.71 -8.03
C ALA A 41 12.08 9.48 -8.54
N LEU A 42 11.78 9.43 -9.84
CA LEU A 42 10.58 10.02 -10.42
C LEU A 42 9.31 9.33 -9.91
N ALA A 43 9.31 8.00 -9.82
CA ALA A 43 8.17 7.26 -9.28
C ALA A 43 7.90 7.62 -7.82
N LEU A 44 8.92 7.65 -6.97
CA LEU A 44 8.77 8.05 -5.56
C LEU A 44 8.17 9.45 -5.43
N ARG A 45 8.49 10.36 -6.34
CA ARG A 45 8.02 11.74 -6.30
C ARG A 45 6.61 11.93 -6.88
N TYR A 46 6.27 11.22 -7.96
CA TYR A 46 5.08 11.53 -8.76
C TYR A 46 4.05 10.40 -8.82
N ASN A 47 4.38 9.17 -8.41
CA ASN A 47 3.45 8.04 -8.49
C ASN A 47 2.16 8.34 -7.70
N ARG A 48 1.01 8.15 -8.37
CA ARG A 48 -0.30 8.46 -7.80
C ARG A 48 -0.68 7.52 -6.64
N GLY A 49 -0.23 6.27 -6.69
CA GLY A 49 -0.46 5.27 -5.63
C GLY A 49 0.25 5.67 -4.35
N ILE A 50 1.53 6.03 -4.43
CA ILE A 50 2.33 6.51 -3.28
C ILE A 50 1.69 7.79 -2.70
N ARG A 51 1.32 8.74 -3.54
CA ARG A 51 0.66 9.98 -3.09
C ARG A 51 -0.68 9.72 -2.41
N SER A 52 -1.48 8.79 -2.95
CA SER A 52 -2.73 8.38 -2.32
C SER A 52 -2.49 7.75 -0.94
N ALA A 53 -1.46 6.90 -0.82
CA ALA A 53 -1.08 6.29 0.46
C ALA A 53 -0.67 7.35 1.49
N TYR A 54 0.13 8.35 1.12
CA TYR A 54 0.45 9.48 2.02
C TYR A 54 -0.76 10.30 2.43
N LEU A 55 -1.72 10.55 1.54
CA LEU A 55 -2.96 11.24 1.89
C LEU A 55 -3.80 10.43 2.90
N GLN A 56 -3.85 9.12 2.74
CA GLN A 56 -4.52 8.24 3.70
C GLN A 56 -3.85 8.27 5.08
N ARG A 57 -2.52 8.40 5.14
CA ARG A 57 -1.77 8.55 6.39
C ARG A 57 -2.23 9.75 7.23
N VAL A 58 -2.63 10.85 6.60
CA VAL A 58 -3.16 12.03 7.31
C VAL A 58 -4.39 11.68 8.15
N VAL A 59 -5.33 10.90 7.56
CA VAL A 59 -6.53 10.43 8.26
C VAL A 59 -6.15 9.44 9.36
N GLN A 60 -5.34 8.43 9.05
CA GLN A 60 -4.92 7.39 9.99
C GLN A 60 -4.23 7.94 11.24
N ARG A 61 -3.36 8.94 11.06
CA ARG A 61 -2.74 9.65 12.20
C ARG A 61 -3.76 10.46 13.01
N PHE A 62 -4.78 10.97 12.36
CA PHE A 62 -5.85 11.66 13.07
C PHE A 62 -6.67 10.69 13.89
N ASP A 63 -6.95 9.48 13.39
CA ASP A 63 -7.64 8.42 14.11
C ASP A 63 -6.91 8.03 15.40
N LEU A 64 -5.57 7.90 15.35
CA LEU A 64 -4.76 7.69 16.54
C LEU A 64 -4.93 8.84 17.55
N ARG A 65 -4.86 10.10 17.08
CA ARG A 65 -5.06 11.27 17.97
C ARG A 65 -6.45 11.30 18.60
N VAL A 66 -7.48 10.89 17.87
CA VAL A 66 -8.84 10.75 18.41
C VAL A 66 -8.87 9.70 19.51
N ALA A 67 -8.26 8.53 19.29
CA ALA A 67 -8.18 7.47 20.29
C ALA A 67 -7.42 7.91 21.55
N GLU A 68 -6.30 8.62 21.41
CA GLU A 68 -5.50 9.13 22.53
C GLU A 68 -6.21 10.22 23.32
N ARG A 69 -7.11 10.97 22.68
CA ARG A 69 -7.93 11.99 23.33
C ARG A 69 -9.19 11.45 24.03
N ALA A 70 -9.43 10.14 24.01
CA ALA A 70 -10.59 9.51 24.65
C ALA A 70 -10.73 9.81 26.16
N PHE A 71 -9.61 10.17 26.81
CA PHE A 71 -9.57 10.49 28.26
C PHE A 71 -9.41 11.99 28.55
N ILE A 72 -9.57 12.85 27.56
CA ILE A 72 -9.61 14.29 27.73
C ILE A 72 -11.09 14.69 27.90
N PRO A 73 -11.43 15.59 28.87
CA PRO A 73 -12.78 16.10 29.00
C PRO A 73 -13.29 16.69 27.67
N GLN A 74 -14.52 16.32 27.32
CA GLN A 74 -15.22 16.81 26.13
C GLN A 74 -16.41 17.64 26.58
N GLY A 75 -16.68 18.75 25.92
CA GLY A 75 -17.81 19.61 26.22
C GLY A 75 -18.59 19.96 24.96
N GLY A 76 -19.86 20.26 25.15
CA GLY A 76 -20.79 20.70 24.12
C GLY A 76 -21.81 21.68 24.67
N ILE A 77 -22.42 22.46 23.79
CA ILE A 77 -23.54 23.35 24.11
C ILE A 77 -24.71 22.91 23.24
N GLY A 78 -25.77 22.45 23.86
CA GLY A 78 -27.05 22.19 23.18
C GLY A 78 -27.94 23.45 23.27
N ILE A 79 -28.60 23.77 22.19
CA ILE A 79 -29.66 24.77 22.15
C ILE A 79 -30.86 24.10 21.48
N GLU A 80 -31.98 24.02 22.18
CA GLU A 80 -33.20 23.41 21.69
C GLU A 80 -34.34 24.41 21.85
N VAL A 81 -35.14 24.56 20.81
CA VAL A 81 -36.36 25.35 20.83
C VAL A 81 -37.51 24.36 20.69
N VAL A 82 -38.30 24.24 21.78
CA VAL A 82 -39.43 23.32 21.82
C VAL A 82 -40.73 24.12 21.84
N GLN A 83 -41.65 23.80 20.95
CA GLN A 83 -42.99 24.31 20.96
C GLN A 83 -43.95 23.16 21.17
N ARG A 84 -44.72 23.22 22.26
CA ARG A 84 -45.73 22.23 22.63
C ARG A 84 -47.11 22.82 22.42
N ARG A 85 -48.00 22.04 21.88
CA ARG A 85 -49.41 22.38 21.76
C ARG A 85 -50.20 21.30 22.49
N GLN A 86 -50.87 21.72 23.57
CA GLN A 86 -51.74 20.84 24.34
C GLN A 86 -53.13 21.51 24.41
N ASP A 87 -54.11 20.82 23.88
CA ASP A 87 -55.50 21.31 23.72
C ASP A 87 -55.54 22.63 22.91
N SER A 88 -55.83 23.77 23.50
CA SER A 88 -55.87 25.08 22.83
C SER A 88 -54.71 26.00 23.21
N GLU A 89 -53.85 25.56 24.09
CA GLU A 89 -52.69 26.33 24.55
C GLU A 89 -51.43 25.93 23.77
N THR A 90 -50.61 26.91 23.43
CA THR A 90 -49.34 26.72 22.76
C THR A 90 -48.25 27.30 23.65
N ASP A 91 -47.43 26.41 24.21
CA ASP A 91 -46.27 26.75 25.02
C ASP A 91 -44.98 26.53 24.18
N GLY A 92 -43.98 27.38 24.41
CA GLY A 92 -42.70 27.24 23.79
C GLY A 92 -41.56 27.59 24.76
N ASP A 93 -40.52 26.79 24.73
CA ASP A 93 -39.31 26.99 25.54
C ASP A 93 -38.06 27.02 24.66
N ILE A 94 -37.13 27.86 25.05
CA ILE A 94 -35.74 27.76 24.58
C ILE A 94 -34.89 27.14 25.70
N VAL A 95 -34.28 26.00 25.42
CA VAL A 95 -33.43 25.28 26.37
C VAL A 95 -31.98 25.41 25.93
N ILE A 96 -31.16 25.96 26.80
CA ILE A 96 -29.73 26.02 26.62
C ILE A 96 -29.09 25.03 27.58
N SER A 97 -28.33 24.04 27.04
CA SER A 97 -27.77 22.95 27.83
C SER A 97 -26.29 22.69 27.52
N PRO A 98 -25.39 23.47 28.11
CA PRO A 98 -23.96 23.10 28.10
C PRO A 98 -23.74 21.82 28.92
N SER A 99 -22.92 20.94 28.39
CA SER A 99 -22.54 19.69 29.04
C SER A 99 -21.05 19.42 28.89
N ALA A 100 -20.49 18.71 29.85
CA ALA A 100 -19.13 18.20 29.78
C ALA A 100 -19.09 16.75 30.26
N SER A 101 -18.35 15.91 29.57
CA SER A 101 -18.11 14.53 29.96
C SER A 101 -16.63 14.24 30.01
N TRP A 102 -16.21 13.49 31.00
CA TRP A 102 -14.85 13.05 31.17
C TRP A 102 -14.82 11.57 31.49
N ARG A 103 -14.12 10.81 30.65
CA ARG A 103 -13.85 9.39 30.88
C ARG A 103 -12.45 9.22 31.45
N THR A 104 -12.32 8.50 32.55
CA THR A 104 -11.02 8.22 33.17
C THR A 104 -10.39 6.94 32.61
N PRO A 105 -9.04 6.79 32.62
CA PRO A 105 -8.37 5.56 32.22
C PRO A 105 -8.73 4.34 33.10
N LEU A 106 -9.31 4.54 34.29
CA LEU A 106 -9.81 3.47 35.16
C LEU A 106 -11.23 3.02 34.81
N GLY A 107 -11.88 3.69 33.83
CA GLY A 107 -13.22 3.39 33.36
C GLY A 107 -14.32 4.25 34.00
N GLY A 108 -13.98 5.11 34.95
CA GLY A 108 -14.92 6.06 35.54
C GLY A 108 -15.37 7.11 34.53
N THR A 109 -16.62 7.56 34.64
CA THR A 109 -17.16 8.68 33.87
C THR A 109 -17.67 9.76 34.82
N VAL A 110 -17.27 10.99 34.55
CA VAL A 110 -17.79 12.18 35.20
C VAL A 110 -18.57 12.97 34.17
N ASN A 111 -19.83 13.27 34.45
CA ASN A 111 -20.65 14.09 33.57
C ASN A 111 -21.09 15.34 34.35
N PHE A 112 -20.97 16.47 33.70
CA PHE A 112 -21.56 17.75 34.14
C PHE A 112 -22.61 18.16 33.14
N VAL A 113 -23.77 18.56 33.64
CA VAL A 113 -24.87 19.09 32.85
C VAL A 113 -25.36 20.35 33.54
N TRP A 114 -25.59 21.39 32.80
CA TRP A 114 -26.35 22.55 33.19
C TRP A 114 -27.39 22.81 32.11
N ALA A 115 -28.62 23.05 32.50
CA ALA A 115 -29.70 23.32 31.56
C ALA A 115 -30.51 24.49 32.09
N ARG A 116 -30.85 25.43 31.23
CA ARG A 116 -31.78 26.51 31.50
C ARG A 116 -32.83 26.53 30.40
N ALA A 117 -34.09 26.53 30.84
CA ALA A 117 -35.24 26.65 29.98
C ALA A 117 -35.89 28.01 30.24
N ASP A 118 -35.96 28.84 29.21
CA ASP A 118 -36.63 30.15 29.25
C ASP A 118 -37.86 30.07 28.32
N PRO A 119 -39.05 30.55 28.79
CA PRO A 119 -40.25 30.51 27.97
C PRO A 119 -40.16 31.51 26.79
N LEU A 120 -40.64 31.08 25.63
CA LEU A 120 -40.69 31.90 24.40
C LEU A 120 -41.86 32.93 24.44
N THR A 121 -42.90 32.61 25.18
CA THR A 121 -44.05 33.48 25.44
C THR A 121 -43.97 33.87 26.91
N GLY A 122 -44.00 35.15 27.28
CA GLY A 122 -43.68 35.66 28.63
C GLY A 122 -44.56 35.16 29.79
N GLU A 123 -45.37 34.15 29.62
CA GLU A 123 -46.25 33.54 30.64
C GLU A 123 -45.72 32.18 31.15
N GLY A 124 -44.59 31.68 30.65
CA GLY A 124 -43.97 30.42 31.08
C GLY A 124 -43.07 30.58 32.31
N ALA A 125 -42.63 29.48 32.85
CA ALA A 125 -41.77 29.41 34.04
C ALA A 125 -40.32 29.13 33.65
N GLU A 126 -39.38 29.89 34.17
CA GLU A 126 -37.92 29.63 34.03
C GLU A 126 -37.52 28.44 34.89
N TYR A 127 -36.80 27.48 34.29
CA TYR A 127 -36.24 26.33 34.99
C TYR A 127 -34.72 26.30 34.80
N GLU A 128 -34.00 26.05 35.87
CA GLU A 128 -32.57 25.86 35.83
C GLU A 128 -32.19 24.56 36.54
N THR A 129 -31.41 23.73 35.90
CA THR A 129 -30.87 22.48 36.45
C THR A 129 -29.39 22.44 36.28
N ALA A 130 -28.65 22.21 37.37
CA ALA A 130 -27.22 21.98 37.34
C ALA A 130 -26.93 20.63 38.02
N GLY A 131 -26.16 19.78 37.32
CA GLY A 131 -25.86 18.44 37.85
C GLY A 131 -24.46 17.96 37.55
N VAL A 132 -23.89 17.22 38.50
CA VAL A 132 -22.66 16.45 38.34
C VAL A 132 -22.98 14.99 38.67
N SER A 133 -22.53 14.08 37.81
CA SER A 133 -22.63 12.65 38.07
C SER A 133 -21.29 11.96 37.89
N LEU A 134 -20.98 11.03 38.77
CA LEU A 134 -19.82 10.15 38.73
C LEU A 134 -20.34 8.69 38.67
N SER A 135 -19.84 7.93 37.72
CA SER A 135 -20.03 6.48 37.68
C SER A 135 -18.65 5.81 37.56
N GLN A 136 -18.30 4.99 38.56
CA GLN A 136 -17.02 4.26 38.57
C GLN A 136 -17.31 2.76 38.53
N PRO A 137 -17.03 2.07 37.42
CA PRO A 137 -17.10 0.62 37.35
C PRO A 137 -16.04 -0.01 38.26
N LEU A 138 -16.44 -1.08 38.97
CA LEU A 138 -15.58 -1.79 39.91
C LEU A 138 -15.15 -3.17 39.41
N LEU A 139 -15.94 -3.79 38.52
CA LEU A 139 -15.64 -5.08 37.89
C LEU A 139 -15.64 -4.96 36.36
N ARG A 140 -16.82 -5.06 35.74
CA ARG A 140 -16.92 -4.93 34.28
C ARG A 140 -16.65 -3.49 33.86
N GLY A 141 -15.73 -3.32 32.91
CA GLY A 141 -15.31 -1.98 32.47
C GLY A 141 -14.31 -1.29 33.40
N ALA A 142 -13.90 -1.94 34.50
CA ALA A 142 -12.92 -1.40 35.41
C ALA A 142 -11.47 -1.72 35.01
N GLY A 143 -10.57 -0.80 35.34
CA GLY A 143 -9.11 -1.00 35.30
C GLY A 143 -8.44 -0.51 34.00
N LEU A 144 -7.17 -0.16 34.14
CA LEU A 144 -6.32 0.39 33.07
C LEU A 144 -6.17 -0.57 31.87
N ALA A 145 -6.06 -1.87 32.12
CA ALA A 145 -5.84 -2.86 31.06
C ALA A 145 -6.98 -2.84 30.03
N VAL A 146 -8.22 -2.72 30.51
CA VAL A 146 -9.44 -2.76 29.69
C VAL A 146 -9.68 -1.40 29.01
N ASN A 147 -9.58 -0.31 29.76
CA ASN A 147 -9.92 1.01 29.22
C ASN A 147 -8.84 1.60 28.31
N MET A 148 -7.58 1.22 28.52
CA MET A 148 -6.49 1.59 27.62
C MET A 148 -6.35 0.67 26.41
N ALA A 149 -7.04 -0.47 26.36
CA ALA A 149 -6.97 -1.39 25.22
C ALA A 149 -7.35 -0.74 23.89
N PRO A 150 -8.40 0.08 23.76
CA PRO A 150 -8.71 0.77 22.51
C PRO A 150 -7.58 1.69 22.04
N VAL A 151 -6.91 2.39 22.97
CA VAL A 151 -5.76 3.25 22.63
C VAL A 151 -4.56 2.41 22.17
N ARG A 152 -4.30 1.28 22.83
CA ARG A 152 -3.23 0.36 22.42
C ARG A 152 -3.52 -0.23 21.05
N ILE A 153 -4.77 -0.64 20.80
CA ILE A 153 -5.20 -1.14 19.48
C ILE A 153 -5.01 -0.06 18.42
N ALA A 154 -5.36 1.20 18.71
CA ALA A 154 -5.15 2.30 17.78
C ALA A 154 -3.66 2.56 17.48
N ARG A 155 -2.77 2.42 18.48
CA ARG A 155 -1.31 2.51 18.28
C ARG A 155 -0.77 1.37 17.43
N LEU A 156 -1.22 0.15 17.69
CA LEU A 156 -0.86 -1.02 16.86
C LEU A 156 -1.40 -0.87 15.44
N GLN A 157 -2.61 -0.33 15.29
CA GLN A 157 -3.17 -0.03 13.96
C GLN A 157 -2.33 1.01 13.22
N GLU A 158 -1.84 2.02 13.91
CA GLU A 158 -0.94 3.02 13.31
C GLU A 158 0.38 2.40 12.85
N GLU A 159 0.92 1.45 13.60
CA GLU A 159 2.11 0.68 13.19
C GLU A 159 1.82 -0.14 11.92
N ILE A 160 0.68 -0.83 11.86
CA ILE A 160 0.25 -1.55 10.65
C ILE A 160 0.10 -0.58 9.47
N ASN A 161 -0.49 0.58 9.68
CA ASN A 161 -0.69 1.58 8.64
C ASN A 161 0.65 2.12 8.10
N ARG A 162 1.67 2.29 8.97
CA ARG A 162 3.04 2.64 8.57
C ARG A 162 3.66 1.55 7.72
N LEU A 163 3.58 0.30 8.18
CA LEU A 163 4.05 -0.86 7.42
C LEU A 163 3.36 -0.98 6.05
N GLN A 164 2.07 -0.67 5.98
CA GLN A 164 1.32 -0.67 4.72
C GLN A 164 1.80 0.41 3.73
N LEU A 165 2.20 1.59 4.22
CA LEU A 165 2.84 2.61 3.39
C LEU A 165 4.19 2.09 2.85
N GLU A 166 5.02 1.50 3.71
CA GLU A 166 6.31 0.90 3.33
C GLU A 166 6.12 -0.19 2.26
N ALA A 167 5.12 -1.07 2.42
CA ALA A 167 4.76 -2.08 1.43
C ALA A 167 4.34 -1.48 0.08
N THR A 168 3.54 -0.40 0.11
CA THR A 168 3.09 0.30 -1.10
C THR A 168 4.26 0.91 -1.85
N VAL A 169 5.19 1.53 -1.13
CA VAL A 169 6.40 2.11 -1.74
C VAL A 169 7.31 1.03 -2.30
N ALA A 170 7.62 -0.01 -1.52
CA ALA A 170 8.44 -1.14 -1.96
C ALA A 170 7.87 -1.83 -3.21
N GLY A 171 6.56 -2.11 -3.21
CA GLY A 171 5.87 -2.70 -4.35
C GLY A 171 5.90 -1.79 -5.59
N THR A 172 5.76 -0.47 -5.41
CA THR A 172 5.86 0.49 -6.52
C THR A 172 7.27 0.53 -7.09
N VAL A 173 8.30 0.53 -6.24
CA VAL A 173 9.71 0.49 -6.67
C VAL A 173 9.98 -0.78 -7.47
N SER A 174 9.58 -1.95 -6.98
CA SER A 174 9.75 -3.22 -7.72
C SER A 174 9.02 -3.22 -9.06
N ALA A 175 7.81 -2.65 -9.12
CA ALA A 175 7.05 -2.52 -10.36
C ALA A 175 7.74 -1.59 -11.37
N VAL A 176 8.32 -0.49 -10.91
CA VAL A 176 9.09 0.45 -11.77
C VAL A 176 10.34 -0.24 -12.32
N ILE A 177 11.09 -0.96 -11.48
CA ILE A 177 12.28 -1.70 -11.89
C ILE A 177 11.94 -2.71 -12.98
N THR A 178 10.90 -3.50 -12.77
CA THR A 178 10.45 -4.52 -13.75
C THR A 178 9.98 -3.88 -15.05
N SER A 179 9.19 -2.78 -14.96
CA SER A 179 8.69 -2.07 -16.15
C SER A 179 9.82 -1.36 -16.91
N TYR A 180 10.79 -0.80 -16.21
CA TYR A 180 11.97 -0.19 -16.83
C TYR A 180 12.82 -1.24 -17.59
N ARG A 181 13.04 -2.40 -16.98
CA ARG A 181 13.75 -3.52 -17.64
C ARG A 181 12.96 -4.08 -18.84
N ALA A 182 11.64 -4.09 -18.77
CA ALA A 182 10.80 -4.46 -19.91
C ALA A 182 10.97 -3.45 -21.07
N LEU A 183 11.14 -2.16 -20.78
CA LEU A 183 11.45 -1.15 -21.80
C LEU A 183 12.83 -1.40 -22.43
N ILE A 184 13.87 -1.64 -21.62
CA ILE A 184 15.21 -2.00 -22.12
C ILE A 184 15.11 -3.25 -23.00
N GLN A 185 14.44 -4.30 -22.55
CA GLN A 185 14.25 -5.53 -23.29
C GLN A 185 13.62 -5.27 -24.67
N ALA A 186 12.57 -4.44 -24.70
CA ALA A 186 11.90 -4.09 -25.95
C ALA A 186 12.80 -3.28 -26.90
N GLN A 187 13.59 -2.34 -26.37
CA GLN A 187 14.56 -1.57 -27.16
C GLN A 187 15.66 -2.48 -27.76
N GLU A 188 16.21 -3.38 -26.95
CA GLU A 188 17.19 -4.36 -27.43
C GLU A 188 16.59 -5.34 -28.46
N GLN A 189 15.35 -5.71 -28.33
CA GLN A 189 14.66 -6.52 -29.35
C GLN A 189 14.53 -5.79 -30.69
N VAL A 190 14.30 -4.47 -30.69
CA VAL A 190 14.33 -3.67 -31.94
C VAL A 190 15.71 -3.72 -32.57
N ARG A 191 16.78 -3.49 -31.77
CA ARG A 191 18.17 -3.55 -32.25
C ARG A 191 18.48 -4.92 -32.86
N LEU A 192 18.15 -6.02 -32.18
CA LEU A 192 18.35 -7.38 -32.68
C LEU A 192 17.57 -7.67 -33.96
N ALA A 193 16.31 -7.19 -34.06
CA ALA A 193 15.51 -7.35 -35.26
C ALA A 193 16.07 -6.55 -36.45
N GLU A 194 16.55 -5.33 -36.23
CA GLU A 194 17.19 -4.53 -37.27
C GLU A 194 18.52 -5.14 -37.75
N GLU A 195 19.33 -5.69 -36.83
CA GLU A 195 20.53 -6.43 -37.20
C GLU A 195 20.20 -7.72 -37.99
N ALA A 196 19.15 -8.46 -37.61
CA ALA A 196 18.70 -9.62 -38.35
C ALA A 196 18.24 -9.24 -39.78
N LEU A 197 17.49 -8.14 -39.91
CA LEU A 197 17.08 -7.60 -41.19
C LEU A 197 18.29 -7.22 -42.06
N ALA A 198 19.28 -6.53 -41.46
CA ALA A 198 20.49 -6.16 -42.17
C ALA A 198 21.26 -7.40 -42.65
N ARG A 199 21.42 -8.43 -41.82
CA ARG A 199 22.06 -9.71 -42.24
C ARG A 199 21.33 -10.39 -43.39
N THR A 200 19.98 -10.42 -43.36
CA THR A 200 19.19 -11.05 -44.41
C THR A 200 19.25 -10.25 -45.71
N ARG A 201 19.34 -8.90 -45.66
CA ARG A 201 19.55 -8.07 -46.84
C ARG A 201 20.93 -8.30 -47.49
N ILE A 202 22.00 -8.42 -46.69
CA ILE A 202 23.34 -8.80 -47.17
C ILE A 202 23.30 -10.18 -47.85
N LEU A 203 22.55 -11.14 -47.29
CA LEU A 203 22.37 -12.45 -47.95
C LEU A 203 21.65 -12.32 -49.28
N LEU A 204 20.62 -11.45 -49.38
CA LEU A 204 19.92 -11.18 -50.63
C LEU A 204 20.85 -10.64 -51.72
N GLU A 205 21.67 -9.64 -51.37
CA GLU A 205 22.71 -9.10 -52.30
C GLU A 205 23.73 -10.15 -52.72
N THR A 206 24.15 -11.00 -51.79
CA THR A 206 25.08 -12.12 -52.09
C THR A 206 24.43 -13.11 -53.06
N ASN A 207 23.14 -13.47 -52.84
CA ASN A 207 22.42 -14.38 -53.72
C ASN A 207 22.21 -13.79 -55.12
N GLN A 208 21.89 -12.51 -55.23
CA GLN A 208 21.79 -11.80 -56.51
C GLN A 208 23.12 -11.86 -57.30
N ALA A 209 24.26 -11.63 -56.62
CA ALA A 209 25.55 -11.75 -57.22
C ALA A 209 25.89 -13.20 -57.70
N LEU A 210 25.52 -14.21 -56.89
CA LEU A 210 25.70 -15.64 -57.27
C LEU A 210 24.81 -16.05 -58.44
N ILE A 211 23.59 -15.56 -58.55
CA ILE A 211 22.69 -15.79 -59.68
C ILE A 211 23.27 -15.11 -60.93
N ALA A 212 23.73 -13.86 -60.85
CA ALA A 212 24.35 -13.15 -61.95
C ALA A 212 25.63 -13.86 -62.48
N ALA A 213 26.35 -14.52 -61.56
CA ALA A 213 27.51 -15.38 -61.95
C ALA A 213 27.15 -16.78 -62.41
N GLY A 214 25.85 -17.12 -62.52
CA GLY A 214 25.37 -18.46 -62.93
C GLY A 214 25.65 -19.56 -61.88
N ARG A 215 25.90 -19.23 -60.64
CA ARG A 215 26.28 -20.17 -59.55
C ARG A 215 25.09 -20.54 -58.63
N MET A 216 23.95 -19.93 -58.85
CA MET A 216 22.72 -20.15 -58.06
C MET A 216 21.51 -20.11 -59.03
N ALA A 217 20.44 -20.88 -58.73
CA ALA A 217 19.19 -20.86 -59.49
C ALA A 217 18.39 -19.57 -59.21
N ALA A 218 17.81 -18.96 -60.22
CA ALA A 218 17.02 -17.74 -60.09
C ALA A 218 15.80 -17.92 -59.18
N SER A 219 15.29 -19.16 -59.06
CA SER A 219 14.17 -19.47 -58.13
C SER A 219 14.49 -19.28 -56.64
N ASP A 220 15.77 -19.41 -56.26
CA ASP A 220 16.20 -19.39 -54.86
C ASP A 220 16.14 -17.99 -54.23
N ILE A 221 16.07 -16.92 -55.09
CA ILE A 221 15.94 -15.53 -54.63
C ILE A 221 14.63 -15.30 -53.90
N VAL A 222 13.51 -15.92 -54.33
CA VAL A 222 12.16 -15.75 -53.75
C VAL A 222 12.17 -16.10 -52.27
N GLN A 223 12.94 -17.13 -51.88
CA GLN A 223 13.04 -17.56 -50.50
C GLN A 223 13.75 -16.48 -49.62
N THR A 224 14.79 -15.84 -50.15
CA THR A 224 15.51 -14.81 -49.45
C THR A 224 14.68 -13.51 -49.36
N GLU A 225 13.99 -13.15 -50.44
CA GLU A 225 13.06 -12.00 -50.45
C GLU A 225 11.91 -12.21 -49.43
N SER A 226 11.36 -13.41 -49.34
CA SER A 226 10.40 -13.76 -48.28
C SER A 226 11.03 -13.63 -46.89
N GLY A 227 12.29 -14.05 -46.74
CA GLY A 227 13.07 -13.84 -45.50
C GLY A 227 13.18 -12.36 -45.11
N VAL A 228 13.50 -11.50 -46.08
CA VAL A 228 13.57 -10.02 -45.83
C VAL A 228 12.21 -9.48 -45.39
N ALA A 229 11.12 -9.83 -46.11
CA ALA A 229 9.77 -9.37 -45.74
C ALA A 229 9.38 -9.80 -44.32
N ASN A 230 9.69 -11.05 -43.95
CA ASN A 230 9.44 -11.54 -42.59
C ASN A 230 10.24 -10.78 -41.52
N GLN A 231 11.50 -10.39 -41.79
CA GLN A 231 12.29 -9.57 -40.84
C GLN A 231 11.76 -8.14 -40.77
N GLU A 232 11.26 -7.55 -41.85
CA GLU A 232 10.60 -6.23 -41.81
C GLU A 232 9.35 -6.23 -40.92
N VAL A 233 8.53 -7.27 -40.98
CA VAL A 233 7.41 -7.47 -40.05
C VAL A 233 7.90 -7.59 -38.61
N ALA A 234 8.98 -8.36 -38.38
CA ALA A 234 9.55 -8.51 -37.03
C ALA A 234 10.04 -7.18 -36.43
N VAL A 235 10.67 -6.30 -37.24
CA VAL A 235 11.07 -4.96 -36.82
C VAL A 235 9.86 -4.12 -36.43
N LEU A 236 8.77 -4.13 -37.21
CA LEU A 236 7.55 -3.40 -36.90
C LEU A 236 6.91 -3.89 -35.59
N GLN A 237 6.87 -5.20 -35.37
CA GLN A 237 6.38 -5.80 -34.15
C GLN A 237 7.23 -5.41 -32.94
N ALA A 238 8.55 -5.45 -33.05
CA ALA A 238 9.47 -5.04 -32.00
C ALA A 238 9.29 -3.55 -31.63
N ARG A 239 9.14 -2.67 -32.63
CA ARG A 239 8.85 -1.24 -32.41
C ARG A 239 7.53 -1.02 -31.69
N GLN A 240 6.49 -1.78 -32.03
CA GLN A 240 5.22 -1.71 -31.31
C GLN A 240 5.38 -2.14 -29.85
N GLN A 241 6.23 -3.13 -29.57
CA GLN A 241 6.53 -3.57 -28.22
C GLN A 241 7.18 -2.48 -27.37
N VAL A 242 8.10 -1.69 -27.98
CA VAL A 242 8.70 -0.51 -27.30
C VAL A 242 7.63 0.47 -26.89
N VAL A 243 6.69 0.81 -27.79
CA VAL A 243 5.58 1.73 -27.45
C VAL A 243 4.76 1.21 -26.27
N SER A 244 4.44 -0.09 -26.27
CA SER A 244 3.66 -0.70 -25.19
C SER A 244 4.40 -0.69 -23.86
N ALA A 245 5.69 -1.04 -23.84
CA ALA A 245 6.53 -1.02 -22.64
C ALA A 245 6.73 0.42 -22.12
N GLN A 246 6.93 1.37 -23.02
CA GLN A 246 7.05 2.79 -22.69
C GLN A 246 5.77 3.33 -22.01
N LEU A 247 4.59 3.01 -22.54
CA LEU A 247 3.31 3.42 -21.95
C LEU A 247 3.13 2.84 -20.54
N GLY A 248 3.52 1.58 -20.32
CA GLY A 248 3.49 0.94 -19.01
C GLY A 248 4.38 1.66 -17.99
N LEU A 249 5.61 2.01 -18.37
CA LEU A 249 6.52 2.77 -17.53
C LEU A 249 6.00 4.19 -17.24
N LEU A 250 5.54 4.91 -18.26
CA LEU A 250 4.99 6.27 -18.10
C LEU A 250 3.80 6.33 -17.13
N GLN A 251 2.97 5.29 -17.12
CA GLN A 251 1.87 5.18 -16.17
C GLN A 251 2.38 5.08 -14.72
N LEU A 252 3.41 4.28 -14.45
CA LEU A 252 4.02 4.13 -13.12
C LEU A 252 4.72 5.42 -12.68
N LEU A 253 5.37 6.12 -13.61
CA LEU A 253 6.04 7.39 -13.35
C LEU A 253 5.08 8.58 -13.27
N ALA A 254 3.79 8.38 -13.58
CA ALA A 254 2.76 9.42 -13.68
C ALA A 254 3.14 10.56 -14.65
N LEU A 255 3.90 10.23 -15.70
CA LEU A 255 4.26 11.13 -16.78
C LEU A 255 3.17 11.15 -17.88
N ALA A 256 3.20 12.18 -18.74
CA ALA A 256 2.27 12.26 -19.85
C ALA A 256 2.51 11.13 -20.87
N SER A 257 1.45 10.49 -21.37
CA SER A 257 1.53 9.35 -22.30
C SER A 257 2.21 9.65 -23.64
N ARG A 258 2.42 10.94 -23.97
CA ARG A 258 3.12 11.38 -25.17
C ARG A 258 4.61 11.69 -24.96
N THR A 259 5.13 11.48 -23.73
CA THR A 259 6.55 11.65 -23.43
C THR A 259 7.32 10.49 -24.07
N ASN A 260 8.33 10.82 -24.86
CA ASN A 260 9.22 9.80 -25.41
C ASN A 260 10.32 9.51 -24.38
N VAL A 261 10.38 8.28 -23.87
CA VAL A 261 11.35 7.84 -22.85
C VAL A 261 12.26 6.77 -23.45
N VAL A 262 13.55 6.93 -23.24
CA VAL A 262 14.57 5.96 -23.65
C VAL A 262 15.32 5.50 -22.41
N ALA A 263 15.37 4.20 -22.17
CA ALA A 263 16.17 3.60 -21.11
C ALA A 263 17.63 3.45 -21.59
N VAL A 264 18.58 3.88 -20.75
CA VAL A 264 20.00 3.98 -21.18
C VAL A 264 20.91 2.98 -20.48
N ASP A 265 20.43 2.25 -19.46
CA ASP A 265 21.28 1.30 -18.73
C ASP A 265 21.60 0.05 -19.56
N PRO A 266 22.82 -0.46 -19.46
CA PRO A 266 23.22 -1.68 -20.18
C PRO A 266 22.57 -2.92 -19.55
N VAL A 267 22.18 -3.88 -20.38
CA VAL A 267 21.72 -5.20 -19.94
C VAL A 267 22.91 -6.08 -19.60
N ALA A 268 23.52 -5.87 -18.46
CA ALA A 268 24.62 -6.70 -17.98
C ALA A 268 24.18 -7.51 -16.76
N ALA A 269 24.31 -8.83 -16.84
CA ALA A 269 24.09 -9.74 -15.71
C ALA A 269 25.43 -10.18 -15.13
N ALA A 270 25.63 -9.90 -13.84
CA ALA A 270 26.77 -10.39 -13.05
C ALA A 270 26.25 -11.38 -11.98
N ARG A 271 27.02 -12.44 -11.72
CA ARG A 271 26.61 -13.42 -10.71
C ARG A 271 26.63 -12.80 -9.32
N VAL A 272 25.54 -12.98 -8.60
CA VAL A 272 25.40 -12.66 -7.18
C VAL A 272 25.27 -13.96 -6.40
N GLU A 273 26.12 -14.15 -5.41
CA GLU A 273 26.01 -15.28 -4.51
C GLU A 273 24.99 -14.98 -3.40
N VAL A 274 23.96 -15.80 -3.31
CA VAL A 274 22.90 -15.66 -2.30
C VAL A 274 23.06 -16.75 -1.27
N ASN A 275 23.21 -16.39 0.01
CA ASN A 275 23.19 -17.34 1.11
C ASN A 275 21.76 -17.49 1.63
N LEU A 276 21.21 -18.72 1.62
CA LEU A 276 19.84 -19.02 2.03
C LEU A 276 19.59 -18.67 3.50
N ASP A 277 20.53 -18.99 4.40
CA ASP A 277 20.33 -18.76 5.84
C ASP A 277 20.26 -17.27 6.17
N SER A 278 21.12 -16.46 5.53
CA SER A 278 21.09 -15.00 5.69
C SER A 278 19.83 -14.38 5.08
N ALA A 279 19.39 -14.85 3.91
CA ALA A 279 18.17 -14.42 3.27
C ALA A 279 16.94 -14.73 4.14
N MET A 280 16.89 -15.93 4.72
CA MET A 280 15.84 -16.36 5.64
C MET A 280 15.81 -15.51 6.91
N ALA A 281 16.97 -15.28 7.54
CA ALA A 281 17.06 -14.45 8.74
C ALA A 281 16.59 -13.00 8.47
N THR A 282 16.98 -12.43 7.32
CA THR A 282 16.53 -11.10 6.89
C THR A 282 15.02 -11.09 6.66
N ALA A 283 14.46 -12.08 5.98
CA ALA A 283 13.03 -12.16 5.70
C ALA A 283 12.20 -12.18 7.00
N PHE A 284 12.58 -12.99 7.98
CA PHE A 284 11.87 -13.04 9.26
C PHE A 284 11.95 -11.75 10.09
N SER A 285 12.99 -10.94 9.88
CA SER A 285 13.15 -9.67 10.61
C SER A 285 12.58 -8.45 9.88
N SER A 286 12.55 -8.45 8.54
CA SER A 286 12.31 -7.25 7.74
C SER A 286 11.06 -7.33 6.85
N ARG A 287 10.46 -8.50 6.72
CA ARG A 287 9.32 -8.69 5.84
C ARG A 287 8.07 -8.03 6.40
N ILE A 288 7.58 -7.06 5.67
CA ILE A 288 6.52 -6.13 6.10
C ILE A 288 5.20 -6.85 6.42
N ASP A 289 4.81 -7.85 5.60
CA ASP A 289 3.59 -8.62 5.80
C ASP A 289 3.65 -9.47 7.09
N LEU A 290 4.81 -10.06 7.40
CA LEU A 290 5.03 -10.82 8.64
C LEU A 290 5.00 -9.91 9.88
N LEU A 291 5.61 -8.72 9.79
CA LEU A 291 5.57 -7.71 10.85
C LEU A 291 4.15 -7.21 11.10
N ALA A 292 3.40 -6.92 10.03
CA ALA A 292 2.00 -6.51 10.13
C ALA A 292 1.12 -7.60 10.76
N GLN A 293 1.32 -8.87 10.38
CA GLN A 293 0.59 -10.00 10.96
C GLN A 293 0.90 -10.18 12.45
N ARG A 294 2.18 -10.02 12.84
CA ARG A 294 2.59 -10.04 14.25
C ARG A 294 1.92 -8.93 15.06
N THR A 295 1.86 -7.72 14.51
CA THR A 295 1.20 -6.57 15.14
C THR A 295 -0.31 -6.79 15.22
N SER A 296 -0.93 -7.38 14.20
CA SER A 296 -2.35 -7.78 14.21
C SER A 296 -2.65 -8.82 15.30
N LEU A 297 -1.77 -9.79 15.50
CA LEU A 297 -1.88 -10.77 16.58
C LEU A 297 -1.91 -10.09 17.96
N GLU A 298 -1.08 -9.06 18.16
CA GLU A 298 -1.10 -8.29 19.40
C GLU A 298 -2.40 -7.49 19.58
N GLN A 299 -2.99 -6.97 18.49
CA GLN A 299 -4.34 -6.36 18.57
C GLN A 299 -5.41 -7.36 19.03
N MET A 300 -5.36 -8.61 18.54
CA MET A 300 -6.29 -9.66 18.98
C MET A 300 -6.12 -9.97 20.46
N ARG A 301 -4.88 -9.96 20.99
CA ARG A 301 -4.61 -10.11 22.43
C ARG A 301 -5.25 -9.00 23.25
N GLN A 302 -5.13 -7.74 22.80
CA GLN A 302 -5.77 -6.61 23.47
C GLN A 302 -7.31 -6.74 23.44
N SER A 303 -7.87 -7.18 22.32
CA SER A 303 -9.30 -7.41 22.17
C SER A 303 -9.81 -8.53 23.09
N LEU A 304 -9.05 -9.59 23.26
CA LEU A 304 -9.36 -10.68 24.18
C LEU A 304 -9.38 -10.22 25.65
N ILE A 305 -8.47 -9.31 26.05
CA ILE A 305 -8.50 -8.69 27.40
C ILE A 305 -9.83 -8.00 27.65
N VAL A 306 -10.29 -7.21 26.67
CA VAL A 306 -11.59 -6.52 26.76
C VAL A 306 -12.74 -7.53 26.84
N ALA A 307 -12.75 -8.54 25.96
CA ALA A 307 -13.82 -9.54 25.91
C ALA A 307 -13.89 -10.39 27.19
N ARG A 308 -12.75 -10.71 27.80
CA ARG A 308 -12.70 -11.40 29.11
C ARG A 308 -13.31 -10.55 30.20
N ASN A 309 -13.02 -9.26 30.24
CA ASN A 309 -13.58 -8.35 31.23
C ASN A 309 -15.11 -8.15 31.04
N GLN A 310 -15.59 -8.12 29.81
CA GLN A 310 -17.03 -7.96 29.49
C GLN A 310 -17.91 -9.09 30.05
N ARG A 311 -17.34 -10.23 30.44
CA ARG A 311 -18.04 -11.35 31.09
C ARG A 311 -18.35 -11.09 32.56
N LEU A 312 -17.64 -10.17 33.19
CA LEU A 312 -17.80 -9.88 34.61
C LEU A 312 -19.17 -9.25 34.89
N TRP A 313 -19.59 -9.31 36.14
CA TRP A 313 -20.80 -8.62 36.61
C TRP A 313 -20.62 -7.12 36.52
N ASP A 314 -21.71 -6.43 36.35
CA ASP A 314 -21.76 -4.99 36.35
C ASP A 314 -21.91 -4.47 37.76
N VAL A 315 -20.83 -4.02 38.36
CA VAL A 315 -20.78 -3.39 39.67
C VAL A 315 -20.20 -2.00 39.51
N SER A 316 -20.98 -0.98 39.86
CA SER A 316 -20.53 0.40 39.77
C SER A 316 -20.84 1.18 41.03
N LEU A 317 -19.95 2.05 41.42
CA LEU A 317 -20.18 3.12 42.39
C LEU A 317 -20.72 4.32 41.62
N GLU A 318 -21.87 4.82 42.06
CA GLU A 318 -22.52 5.99 41.47
C GLU A 318 -22.66 7.08 42.50
N ALA A 319 -22.35 8.30 42.12
CA ALA A 319 -22.59 9.49 42.91
C ALA A 319 -23.14 10.59 42.00
N SER A 320 -24.17 11.30 42.48
CA SER A 320 -24.70 12.47 41.78
C SER A 320 -25.08 13.56 42.73
N ALA A 321 -24.97 14.77 42.28
CA ALA A 321 -25.49 15.97 42.93
C ALA A 321 -26.19 16.82 41.87
N THR A 322 -27.48 17.10 42.08
CA THR A 322 -28.31 17.90 41.18
C THR A 322 -28.90 19.06 41.95
N ARG A 323 -28.89 20.21 41.36
CA ARG A 323 -29.60 21.40 41.88
C ARG A 323 -30.60 21.84 40.84
N ASP A 324 -31.85 21.93 41.28
CA ASP A 324 -32.99 22.37 40.49
C ASP A 324 -33.55 23.63 41.05
N ASP A 325 -33.74 24.64 40.20
CA ASP A 325 -34.38 25.93 40.54
C ASP A 325 -35.51 26.18 39.56
N GLY A 326 -36.71 26.49 40.11
CA GLY A 326 -37.88 26.74 39.26
C GLY A 326 -39.07 27.25 40.08
N PRO A 327 -40.20 27.61 39.41
CA PRO A 327 -41.38 28.05 40.08
C PRO A 327 -42.16 26.86 40.64
N ARG A 328 -42.79 27.08 41.80
CA ARG A 328 -43.78 26.23 42.45
C ARG A 328 -45.03 27.05 42.69
N PHE A 329 -46.19 26.45 42.78
CA PHE A 329 -47.51 27.06 42.77
C PHE A 329 -47.71 28.39 43.58
N LEU A 330 -46.85 28.71 44.55
CA LEU A 330 -46.85 29.97 45.33
C LEU A 330 -45.46 30.52 45.67
N ASP A 331 -44.36 29.84 45.20
CA ASP A 331 -43.00 30.19 45.56
C ASP A 331 -42.00 29.61 44.56
N ARG A 332 -40.71 30.02 44.63
CA ARG A 332 -39.61 29.36 43.88
C ARG A 332 -39.01 28.27 44.75
N PHE A 333 -38.79 27.08 44.15
CA PHE A 333 -38.03 26.04 44.84
C PHE A 333 -36.57 26.09 44.40
N ASN A 334 -35.71 25.82 45.35
CA ASN A 334 -34.29 25.61 45.12
C ASN A 334 -33.92 24.34 45.90
N GLU A 335 -33.87 23.23 45.19
CA GLU A 335 -33.68 21.93 45.80
C GLU A 335 -32.34 21.34 45.36
N THR A 336 -31.62 20.78 46.29
CA THR A 336 -30.35 20.07 46.01
C THR A 336 -30.53 18.61 46.41
N ASP A 337 -30.45 17.71 45.44
CA ASP A 337 -30.48 16.27 45.64
C ASP A 337 -29.06 15.68 45.49
N THR A 338 -28.64 14.91 46.49
CA THR A 338 -27.35 14.21 46.47
C THR A 338 -27.59 12.72 46.68
N ARG A 339 -27.03 11.90 45.78
CA ARG A 339 -27.13 10.44 45.84
C ARG A 339 -25.77 9.83 45.77
N VAL A 340 -25.54 8.80 46.60
CA VAL A 340 -24.37 7.91 46.51
C VAL A 340 -24.92 6.48 46.66
N GLY A 341 -24.54 5.61 45.73
CA GLY A 341 -25.06 4.25 45.72
C GLY A 341 -24.14 3.28 45.05
N LEU A 342 -24.33 2.01 45.32
CA LEU A 342 -23.71 0.90 44.63
C LEU A 342 -24.77 0.23 43.74
N ARG A 343 -24.48 0.17 42.44
CA ARG A 343 -25.33 -0.54 41.47
C ARG A 343 -24.73 -1.90 41.20
N LEU A 344 -25.52 -2.95 41.34
CA LEU A 344 -25.15 -4.31 40.95
C LEU A 344 -26.20 -4.79 39.91
N ASN A 345 -25.71 -5.20 38.73
CA ASN A 345 -26.54 -5.81 37.70
C ASN A 345 -25.92 -7.17 37.29
N ILE A 346 -26.66 -8.23 37.57
CA ILE A 346 -26.31 -9.61 37.27
C ILE A 346 -27.23 -10.08 36.13
N PRO A 347 -26.74 -10.22 34.88
CA PRO A 347 -27.58 -10.75 33.81
C PRO A 347 -27.79 -12.24 33.99
N ILE A 348 -29.06 -12.66 34.03
CA ILE A 348 -29.45 -14.06 34.13
C ILE A 348 -29.90 -14.51 32.74
N GLY A 349 -29.30 -15.62 32.23
CA GLY A 349 -29.67 -16.18 30.92
C GLY A 349 -29.04 -15.46 29.70
N ASP A 350 -28.27 -14.41 29.89
CA ASP A 350 -27.58 -13.70 28.79
C ASP A 350 -26.32 -14.47 28.33
N LEU A 351 -26.41 -15.15 27.19
CA LEU A 351 -25.32 -15.86 26.58
C LEU A 351 -24.45 -14.96 25.69
N SER A 352 -24.87 -13.73 25.37
CA SER A 352 -24.17 -12.83 24.43
C SER A 352 -22.75 -12.49 24.89
N ARG A 353 -22.56 -12.31 26.20
CA ARG A 353 -21.25 -12.04 26.80
C ARG A 353 -20.30 -13.21 26.70
N ARG A 354 -20.84 -14.45 26.85
CA ARG A 354 -20.05 -15.68 26.65
C ARG A 354 -19.71 -15.86 25.18
N GLN A 355 -20.66 -15.58 24.30
CA GLN A 355 -20.46 -15.62 22.85
C GLN A 355 -19.37 -14.64 22.42
N SER A 356 -19.40 -13.38 22.87
CA SER A 356 -18.39 -12.38 22.55
C SER A 356 -16.99 -12.77 23.01
N TRP A 357 -16.89 -13.36 24.21
CA TRP A 357 -15.61 -13.88 24.68
C TRP A 357 -15.15 -15.10 23.87
N LEU A 358 -16.03 -16.04 23.59
CA LEU A 358 -15.70 -17.24 22.80
C LEU A 358 -15.24 -16.83 21.39
N ALA A 359 -15.92 -15.87 20.78
CA ALA A 359 -15.52 -15.32 19.48
C ALA A 359 -14.13 -14.68 19.54
N ALA A 360 -13.85 -13.86 20.55
CA ALA A 360 -12.53 -13.23 20.72
C ALA A 360 -11.42 -14.25 20.99
N ASP A 361 -11.71 -15.29 21.78
CA ASP A 361 -10.75 -16.38 22.07
C ASP A 361 -10.48 -17.21 20.82
N THR A 362 -11.53 -17.58 20.07
CA THR A 362 -11.39 -18.31 18.80
C THR A 362 -10.64 -17.45 17.75
N ASN A 363 -10.96 -16.16 17.64
CA ASN A 363 -10.26 -15.26 16.72
C ASN A 363 -8.76 -15.17 17.06
N MET A 364 -8.42 -15.15 18.35
CA MET A 364 -7.04 -15.16 18.80
C MET A 364 -6.31 -16.45 18.38
N GLN A 365 -6.91 -17.62 18.62
CA GLN A 365 -6.35 -18.91 18.22
C GLN A 365 -6.21 -19.02 16.70
N THR A 366 -7.21 -18.56 15.95
CA THR A 366 -7.16 -18.52 14.48
C THR A 366 -6.03 -17.60 13.99
N ALA A 367 -5.85 -16.45 14.64
CA ALA A 367 -4.76 -15.53 14.30
C ALA A 367 -3.36 -16.12 14.61
N GLU A 368 -3.23 -16.91 15.68
CA GLU A 368 -1.99 -17.63 15.97
C GLU A 368 -1.68 -18.69 14.89
N LEU A 369 -2.67 -19.47 14.47
CA LEU A 369 -2.51 -20.42 13.37
C LEU A 369 -2.13 -19.71 12.06
N ALA A 370 -2.81 -18.61 11.72
CA ALA A 370 -2.51 -17.82 10.54
C ALA A 370 -1.10 -17.23 10.57
N PHE A 371 -0.59 -16.88 11.74
CA PHE A 371 0.78 -16.40 11.89
C PHE A 371 1.82 -17.53 11.64
N GLU A 372 1.56 -18.76 12.14
CA GLU A 372 2.43 -19.90 11.85
C GLU A 372 2.36 -20.31 10.37
N GLU A 373 1.18 -20.29 9.74
CA GLU A 373 1.02 -20.48 8.30
C GLU A 373 1.81 -19.43 7.49
N MET A 374 1.74 -18.17 7.91
CA MET A 374 2.49 -17.08 7.28
C MET A 374 4.00 -17.34 7.33
N LYS A 375 4.54 -17.78 8.46
CA LYS A 375 5.96 -18.14 8.58
C LYS A 375 6.36 -19.25 7.61
N GLN A 376 5.57 -20.31 7.52
CA GLN A 376 5.84 -21.42 6.58
C GLN A 376 5.75 -20.93 5.13
N SER A 377 4.80 -20.05 4.82
CA SER A 377 4.68 -19.43 3.51
C SER A 377 5.90 -18.58 3.18
N VAL A 378 6.37 -17.74 4.12
CA VAL A 378 7.59 -16.94 3.97
C VAL A 378 8.80 -17.84 3.71
N GLU A 379 8.97 -18.90 4.48
CA GLU A 379 10.07 -19.86 4.29
C GLU A 379 10.06 -20.47 2.88
N SER A 380 8.89 -20.92 2.42
CA SER A 380 8.73 -21.48 1.08
C SER A 380 9.00 -20.46 -0.03
N GLN A 381 8.52 -19.22 0.14
CA GLN A 381 8.70 -18.15 -0.85
C GLN A 381 10.17 -17.70 -0.95
N VAL A 382 10.87 -17.61 0.17
CA VAL A 382 12.30 -17.26 0.18
C VAL A 382 13.12 -18.38 -0.46
N LEU A 383 12.83 -19.66 -0.15
CA LEU A 383 13.49 -20.80 -0.76
C LEU A 383 13.29 -20.81 -2.28
N ASP A 384 12.06 -20.62 -2.75
CA ASP A 384 11.73 -20.54 -4.18
C ASP A 384 12.44 -19.35 -4.85
N ALA A 385 12.48 -18.19 -4.23
CA ALA A 385 13.15 -17.02 -4.77
C ALA A 385 14.67 -17.24 -4.90
N VAL A 386 15.31 -17.84 -3.91
CA VAL A 386 16.75 -18.18 -3.96
C VAL A 386 17.03 -19.19 -5.07
N GLN A 387 16.22 -20.25 -5.18
CA GLN A 387 16.34 -21.25 -6.24
C GLN A 387 16.10 -20.63 -7.63
N SER A 388 15.14 -19.70 -7.74
CA SER A 388 14.86 -18.97 -8.99
C SER A 388 16.04 -18.10 -9.43
N VAL A 389 16.76 -17.45 -8.50
CA VAL A 389 17.99 -16.70 -8.82
C VAL A 389 19.06 -17.64 -9.36
N GLU A 390 19.29 -18.77 -8.70
CA GLU A 390 20.32 -19.74 -9.14
C GLU A 390 19.94 -20.36 -10.50
N ALA A 391 18.72 -20.80 -10.68
CA ALA A 391 18.25 -21.38 -11.93
C ALA A 391 18.31 -20.38 -13.09
N SER A 392 17.90 -19.13 -12.87
CA SER A 392 17.98 -18.08 -13.89
C SER A 392 19.42 -17.72 -14.26
N TRP A 393 20.36 -17.77 -13.30
CA TRP A 393 21.78 -17.61 -13.61
C TRP A 393 22.31 -18.73 -14.52
N LEU A 394 21.98 -19.98 -14.21
CA LEU A 394 22.37 -21.12 -15.06
C LEU A 394 21.77 -20.99 -16.48
N GLN A 395 20.55 -20.44 -16.61
CA GLN A 395 19.96 -20.11 -17.91
C GLN A 395 20.76 -19.04 -18.66
N VAL A 396 21.23 -17.98 -17.96
CA VAL A 396 22.10 -16.97 -18.57
C VAL A 396 23.39 -17.59 -19.12
N GLU A 397 24.05 -18.46 -18.37
CA GLU A 397 25.26 -19.15 -18.82
C GLU A 397 25.01 -20.06 -20.02
N ALA A 398 23.91 -20.81 -20.00
CA ALA A 398 23.53 -21.68 -21.12
C ALA A 398 23.18 -20.86 -22.37
N ALA A 399 22.40 -19.78 -22.22
CA ALA A 399 22.04 -18.91 -23.33
C ALA A 399 23.25 -18.20 -23.96
N ARG A 400 24.22 -17.75 -23.14
CA ARG A 400 25.49 -17.17 -23.64
C ARG A 400 26.27 -18.18 -24.49
N ARG A 401 26.36 -19.43 -24.02
CA ARG A 401 27.03 -20.51 -24.78
C ARG A 401 26.30 -20.84 -26.08
N ALA A 402 24.96 -20.95 -26.03
CA ALA A 402 24.14 -21.23 -27.20
C ALA A 402 24.30 -20.13 -28.27
N ARG A 403 24.25 -18.84 -27.85
CA ARG A 403 24.47 -17.72 -28.76
C ARG A 403 25.85 -17.76 -29.44
N ALA A 404 26.91 -17.97 -28.66
CA ALA A 404 28.25 -18.04 -29.22
C ALA A 404 28.43 -19.17 -30.26
N LEU A 405 27.84 -20.35 -29.98
CA LEU A 405 27.86 -21.47 -30.92
C LEU A 405 27.02 -21.22 -32.17
N SER A 406 25.84 -20.59 -32.04
CA SER A 406 25.00 -20.22 -33.18
C SER A 406 25.67 -19.17 -34.08
N GLU A 407 26.38 -18.20 -33.48
CA GLU A 407 27.14 -17.20 -34.21
C GLU A 407 28.28 -17.86 -35.03
N GLN A 408 29.03 -18.76 -34.41
CA GLN A 408 30.10 -19.53 -35.08
C GLN A 408 29.53 -20.45 -36.18
N ALA A 409 28.39 -21.11 -35.93
CA ALA A 409 27.72 -21.94 -36.92
C ALA A 409 27.29 -21.14 -38.15
N LEU A 410 26.74 -19.94 -37.94
CA LEU A 410 26.36 -19.05 -39.04
C LEU A 410 27.56 -18.60 -39.86
N GLU A 411 28.67 -18.22 -39.21
CA GLU A 411 29.91 -17.82 -39.87
C GLU A 411 30.42 -18.96 -40.80
N ILE A 412 30.52 -20.19 -40.28
CA ILE A 412 30.89 -21.38 -41.07
C ILE A 412 29.91 -21.62 -42.20
N GLY A 413 28.61 -21.52 -41.99
CA GLY A 413 27.55 -21.68 -42.98
C GLY A 413 27.66 -20.68 -44.13
N GLN A 414 27.96 -19.41 -43.82
CA GLN A 414 28.14 -18.35 -44.79
C GLN A 414 29.43 -18.59 -45.66
N GLU A 415 30.53 -19.04 -45.06
CA GLU A 415 31.71 -19.41 -45.80
C GLU A 415 31.44 -20.59 -46.75
N ARG A 416 30.78 -21.62 -46.25
CA ARG A 416 30.39 -22.78 -47.08
C ARG A 416 29.50 -22.39 -48.27
N LEU A 417 28.55 -21.44 -48.07
CA LEU A 417 27.71 -20.91 -49.13
C LEU A 417 28.54 -20.19 -50.20
N ARG A 418 29.54 -19.37 -49.83
CA ARG A 418 30.44 -18.68 -50.77
C ARG A 418 31.19 -19.66 -51.67
N PHE A 419 31.52 -20.86 -51.18
CA PHE A 419 32.17 -21.93 -51.93
C PHE A 419 31.19 -22.90 -52.61
N GLY A 420 29.89 -22.62 -52.56
CA GLY A 420 28.83 -23.49 -53.13
C GLY A 420 28.65 -24.83 -52.41
N ARG A 421 29.08 -24.93 -51.13
CA ARG A 421 29.04 -26.14 -50.32
C ARG A 421 27.92 -26.12 -49.26
N ALA A 422 27.12 -25.08 -49.21
CA ALA A 422 25.94 -24.95 -48.41
C ALA A 422 24.80 -24.38 -49.25
N SER A 423 23.55 -24.68 -48.89
CA SER A 423 22.39 -24.12 -49.56
C SER A 423 22.00 -22.76 -48.92
N ASN A 424 21.26 -21.96 -49.70
CA ASN A 424 20.65 -20.74 -49.19
C ASN A 424 19.73 -21.01 -47.97
N PHE A 425 18.98 -22.13 -48.03
CA PHE A 425 18.10 -22.57 -46.94
C PHE A 425 18.89 -22.84 -45.64
N GLU A 426 20.06 -23.51 -45.75
CA GLU A 426 20.93 -23.76 -44.58
C GLU A 426 21.35 -22.46 -43.92
N VAL A 427 21.75 -21.46 -44.68
CA VAL A 427 22.18 -20.14 -44.11
C VAL A 427 21.03 -19.37 -43.50
N LEU A 428 19.85 -19.39 -44.14
CA LEU A 428 18.62 -18.80 -43.59
C LEU A 428 18.21 -19.48 -42.28
N SER A 429 18.33 -20.81 -42.18
CA SER A 429 18.10 -21.53 -40.91
C SER A 429 19.09 -21.12 -39.82
N LEU A 430 20.39 -21.07 -40.14
CA LEU A 430 21.41 -20.63 -39.17
C LEU A 430 21.22 -19.16 -38.74
N GLN A 431 20.73 -18.28 -39.62
CA GLN A 431 20.36 -16.91 -39.24
C GLN A 431 19.15 -16.88 -38.29
N ALA A 432 18.17 -17.77 -38.51
CA ALA A 432 17.01 -17.90 -37.61
C ALA A 432 17.44 -18.45 -36.24
N ASP A 433 18.35 -19.44 -36.22
CA ASP A 433 18.89 -20.01 -34.97
C ASP A 433 19.68 -18.96 -34.17
N LEU A 434 20.53 -18.16 -34.81
CA LEU A 434 21.24 -17.07 -34.12
C LEU A 434 20.28 -16.02 -33.57
N ARG A 435 19.28 -15.62 -34.35
CA ARG A 435 18.26 -14.67 -33.87
C ARG A 435 17.51 -15.21 -32.65
N ALA A 436 17.15 -16.49 -32.65
CA ALA A 436 16.51 -17.15 -31.52
C ALA A 436 17.44 -17.17 -30.30
N ALA A 437 18.73 -17.46 -30.50
CA ALA A 437 19.75 -17.46 -29.44
C ALA A 437 20.02 -16.05 -28.87
N ASP A 438 20.06 -15.01 -29.71
CA ASP A 438 20.17 -13.60 -29.29
C ASP A 438 18.97 -13.21 -28.39
N ALA A 439 17.76 -13.50 -28.84
CA ALA A 439 16.54 -13.23 -28.08
C ALA A 439 16.49 -14.01 -26.76
N GLN A 440 16.93 -15.27 -26.77
CA GLN A 440 16.98 -16.13 -25.59
C GLN A 440 18.01 -15.59 -24.56
N GLN A 441 19.19 -15.14 -25.00
CA GLN A 441 20.19 -14.55 -24.11
C GLN A 441 19.68 -13.24 -23.47
N LEU A 442 19.05 -12.37 -24.26
CA LEU A 442 18.45 -11.15 -23.76
C LEU A 442 17.38 -11.47 -22.71
N SER A 443 16.48 -12.39 -23.03
CA SER A 443 15.42 -12.82 -22.12
C SER A 443 15.96 -13.43 -20.82
N ALA A 444 17.00 -14.27 -20.91
CA ALA A 444 17.66 -14.87 -19.74
C ALA A 444 18.32 -13.81 -18.85
N ASN A 445 19.02 -12.81 -19.43
CA ASN A 445 19.61 -11.72 -18.67
C ASN A 445 18.53 -10.92 -17.90
N ILE A 446 17.44 -10.55 -18.55
CA ILE A 446 16.35 -9.81 -17.93
C ILE A 446 15.64 -10.67 -16.85
N ALA A 447 15.41 -11.95 -17.12
CA ALA A 447 14.80 -12.87 -16.16
C ALA A 447 15.65 -12.98 -14.89
N TYR A 448 16.97 -13.10 -15.00
CA TYR A 448 17.87 -13.13 -13.86
C TYR A 448 17.84 -11.83 -13.05
N LEU A 449 17.90 -10.68 -13.70
CA LEU A 449 17.80 -9.39 -13.02
C LEU A 449 16.45 -9.23 -12.30
N ASN A 450 15.36 -9.70 -12.91
CA ASN A 450 14.04 -9.68 -12.29
C ASN A 450 13.94 -10.67 -11.12
N ALA A 451 14.62 -11.83 -11.20
CA ALA A 451 14.70 -12.78 -10.09
C ALA A 451 15.41 -12.19 -8.87
N LEU A 452 16.49 -11.40 -9.08
CA LEU A 452 17.14 -10.65 -7.99
C LEU A 452 16.19 -9.63 -7.34
N THR A 453 15.44 -8.88 -8.15
CA THR A 453 14.45 -7.92 -7.61
C THR A 453 13.32 -8.63 -6.87
N ALA A 454 12.86 -9.78 -7.37
CA ALA A 454 11.86 -10.60 -6.68
C ALA A 454 12.41 -11.14 -5.35
N LEU A 455 13.67 -11.56 -5.30
CA LEU A 455 14.34 -11.97 -4.07
C LEU A 455 14.37 -10.82 -3.05
N ASP A 456 14.80 -9.61 -3.44
CA ASP A 456 14.79 -8.43 -2.56
C ASP A 456 13.40 -8.15 -2.00
N GLN A 457 12.37 -8.35 -2.81
CA GLN A 457 10.98 -8.20 -2.36
C GLN A 457 10.58 -9.31 -1.38
N GLN A 458 10.97 -10.57 -1.64
CA GLN A 458 10.62 -11.70 -0.77
C GLN A 458 11.37 -11.68 0.57
N ILE A 459 12.56 -11.13 0.63
CA ILE A 459 13.29 -10.94 1.90
C ILE A 459 12.99 -9.60 2.59
N GLY A 460 12.22 -8.70 1.94
CA GLY A 460 11.84 -7.41 2.51
C GLY A 460 12.93 -6.35 2.47
N SER A 461 14.02 -6.54 1.69
CA SER A 461 15.16 -5.62 1.61
C SER A 461 15.01 -4.53 0.55
N THR A 462 13.92 -4.48 -0.22
CA THR A 462 13.76 -3.56 -1.36
C THR A 462 14.05 -2.10 -0.99
N LEU A 463 13.51 -1.61 0.12
CA LEU A 463 13.71 -0.21 0.55
C LEU A 463 15.16 0.04 1.00
N GLU A 464 15.79 -0.92 1.65
CA GLU A 464 17.19 -0.86 2.10
C GLU A 464 18.15 -0.88 0.92
N THR A 465 17.97 -1.80 -0.03
CA THR A 465 18.76 -1.92 -1.27
C THR A 465 18.76 -0.59 -2.05
N TRP A 466 17.59 0.07 -2.10
CA TRP A 466 17.42 1.36 -2.79
C TRP A 466 17.67 2.58 -1.89
N ARG A 467 18.09 2.39 -0.64
CA ARG A 467 18.38 3.44 0.35
C ARG A 467 17.23 4.43 0.51
N ILE A 468 15.99 3.92 0.46
CA ILE A 468 14.79 4.72 0.58
C ILE A 468 14.41 4.80 2.06
N SER A 469 14.48 6.00 2.63
CA SER A 469 13.96 6.30 3.96
C SER A 469 12.63 7.04 3.83
N LEU A 470 11.59 6.50 4.46
CA LEU A 470 10.28 7.16 4.51
C LEU A 470 10.25 8.08 5.72
N ASN A 471 10.16 9.38 5.47
CA ASN A 471 9.90 10.38 6.51
C ASN A 471 8.39 10.49 6.68
N ASP A 472 7.90 9.98 7.80
CA ASP A 472 6.49 10.02 8.18
C ASP A 472 6.12 11.36 8.84
#